data_ea0700aa9c5ca7c5429c9cfff7ef58f3
#
_entry.id   ea0700aa9c5ca7c5429c9cfff7ef58f3
#
_cell.length_a   1.000
_cell.length_b   1.000
_cell.length_c   1.000
_cell.angle_alpha   90.00
_cell.angle_beta   90.00
_cell.angle_gamma   90.00
#
_symmetry.space_group_name_H-M   'P 1'
#
loop_
_entity.id
_entity.type
_entity.pdbx_description
1 polymer ?
#
loop_
_entity_poly.entity_id
_entity_poly.type
_entity_poly.pdbx_seq_one_letter_code
_entity_poly.pdbx_strand_id
1 'polypeptide(L)'
;MMQKVRFVVNDNAEFFHHHARPILGTIHHQEEPFREKLISALEFNAELPRSERREGTRIRAGVKAQDVNVVLRQNMSLVFGEDILFEVKERDGYWEWGQKKEGFDFAVIDHLNNLMRLRNTCFGSKQLYNGDKIWEKTLTDNELYRSLVQKNLGRIVDLKVGEDGAIPHPHNLPVLGEIQFGNHALRGVDMFRLMRAHRTSQIGLIAYVAPTGNLEEHLSSGIVTFDVMKDFLQDFDKEINVPIWLIGLDFVAS
;
A
#
# COMPACT_ATOMS: atom_id res chain seq x y z
N MET A 1 13.70 -17.71 20.33
CA MET A 1 12.96 -17.13 21.47
C MET A 1 12.08 -16.03 20.91
N MET A 2 10.79 -15.97 21.30
CA MET A 2 9.88 -14.90 20.91
C MET A 2 10.01 -13.72 21.87
N GLN A 3 9.81 -12.52 21.39
CA GLN A 3 9.70 -11.32 22.23
C GLN A 3 8.33 -10.68 21.99
N LYS A 4 7.70 -10.25 23.08
CA LYS A 4 6.45 -9.49 23.02
C LYS A 4 6.77 -8.04 22.79
N VAL A 5 6.11 -7.43 21.83
CA VAL A 5 6.24 -6.02 21.49
C VAL A 5 4.85 -5.41 21.27
N ARG A 6 4.73 -4.12 21.50
CA ARG A 6 3.59 -3.32 21.05
C ARG A 6 4.09 -2.35 20.00
N PHE A 7 3.55 -2.44 18.79
CA PHE A 7 3.77 -1.43 17.76
C PHE A 7 2.99 -0.16 18.08
N VAL A 8 3.61 0.97 17.82
CA VAL A 8 3.05 2.31 18.08
C VAL A 8 3.42 3.25 16.94
N VAL A 9 2.49 4.11 16.59
CA VAL A 9 2.76 5.27 15.71
C VAL A 9 3.10 6.44 16.61
N ASN A 10 4.29 6.99 16.46
CA ASN A 10 4.71 8.11 17.27
C ASN A 10 4.04 9.40 16.75
N ASP A 11 3.31 10.11 17.60
CA ASP A 11 2.61 11.36 17.27
C ASP A 11 3.53 12.43 16.64
N ASN A 12 4.82 12.42 16.97
CA ASN A 12 5.84 13.31 16.43
C ASN A 12 6.49 12.78 15.15
N ALA A 13 6.20 11.55 14.74
CA ALA A 13 6.73 10.90 13.55
C ALA A 13 5.67 10.78 12.45
N GLU A 14 4.99 11.88 12.16
CA GLU A 14 4.15 12.04 10.98
C GLU A 14 4.67 13.24 10.17
N PHE A 15 4.85 13.04 8.88
CA PHE A 15 5.21 14.11 7.95
C PHE A 15 4.28 14.09 6.74
N PHE A 16 3.77 15.26 6.34
CA PHE A 16 2.82 15.42 5.25
C PHE A 16 3.46 16.22 4.12
N HIS A 17 3.73 15.55 3.03
CA HIS A 17 4.32 16.13 1.83
C HIS A 17 3.22 16.45 0.81
N HIS A 18 3.28 17.59 0.13
CA HIS A 18 2.31 18.07 -0.87
C HIS A 18 0.86 17.81 -0.47
N HIS A 19 0.10 18.69 -0.01
CA HIS A 19 -1.35 18.59 0.26
C HIS A 19 -1.86 17.24 0.85
N ALA A 20 -0.94 16.35 1.31
CA ALA A 20 -1.33 15.03 1.84
C ALA A 20 -2.28 15.15 3.03
N ARG A 21 -2.06 16.13 3.92
CA ARG A 21 -2.92 16.35 5.10
C ARG A 21 -4.37 16.69 4.75
N PRO A 22 -4.67 17.70 3.90
CA PRO A 22 -6.06 17.97 3.52
C PRO A 22 -6.69 16.82 2.73
N ILE A 23 -5.95 16.14 1.86
CA ILE A 23 -6.43 14.98 1.11
C ILE A 23 -6.79 13.84 2.08
N LEU A 24 -5.91 13.52 3.02
CA LEU A 24 -6.14 12.49 4.04
C LEU A 24 -7.41 12.78 4.85
N GLY A 25 -7.68 14.05 5.18
CA GLY A 25 -8.90 14.46 5.86
C GLY A 25 -10.20 14.24 5.09
N THR A 26 -10.13 13.99 3.78
CA THR A 26 -11.30 13.67 2.94
C THR A 26 -11.50 12.18 2.69
N ILE A 27 -10.51 11.35 3.00
CA ILE A 27 -10.56 9.91 2.74
C ILE A 27 -11.21 9.20 3.93
N HIS A 28 -12.28 8.48 3.65
CA HIS A 28 -12.98 7.64 4.61
C HIS A 28 -13.00 6.18 4.13
N HIS A 29 -13.00 5.27 5.06
CA HIS A 29 -13.16 3.85 4.80
C HIS A 29 -14.29 3.32 5.70
N GLN A 30 -15.42 2.90 5.08
CA GLN A 30 -16.59 2.43 5.81
C GLN A 30 -17.07 3.43 6.90
N GLU A 31 -17.20 4.71 6.52
CA GLU A 31 -17.63 5.84 7.37
C GLU A 31 -16.61 6.26 8.46
N GLU A 32 -15.49 5.56 8.58
CA GLU A 32 -14.39 5.91 9.49
C GLU A 32 -13.32 6.71 8.75
N PRO A 33 -12.71 7.76 9.36
CA PRO A 33 -11.58 8.45 8.78
C PRO A 33 -10.43 7.49 8.50
N PHE A 34 -9.89 7.51 7.29
CA PHE A 34 -8.85 6.57 6.86
C PHE A 34 -7.59 6.64 7.74
N ARG A 35 -7.24 7.84 8.22
CA ARG A 35 -6.08 8.04 9.10
C ARG A 35 -6.19 7.20 10.36
N GLU A 36 -7.30 7.33 11.07
CA GLU A 36 -7.55 6.64 12.34
C GLU A 36 -7.55 5.13 12.13
N LYS A 37 -8.16 4.69 11.05
CA LYS A 37 -8.20 3.27 10.69
C LYS A 37 -6.83 2.71 10.37
N LEU A 38 -6.00 3.43 9.60
CA LEU A 38 -4.64 2.96 9.29
C LEU A 38 -3.75 2.98 10.53
N ILE A 39 -3.84 4.01 11.38
CA ILE A 39 -3.11 4.03 12.65
C ILE A 39 -3.51 2.84 13.52
N SER A 40 -4.80 2.56 13.68
CA SER A 40 -5.26 1.39 14.46
C SER A 40 -4.74 0.06 13.88
N ALA A 41 -4.56 -0.01 12.57
CA ALA A 41 -3.97 -1.19 11.91
C ALA A 41 -2.45 -1.30 12.11
N LEU A 42 -1.76 -0.20 12.39
CA LEU A 42 -0.33 -0.16 12.67
C LEU A 42 -0.01 -0.29 14.18
N GLU A 43 -0.97 0.00 15.06
CA GLU A 43 -0.82 -0.06 16.53
C GLU A 43 -1.43 -1.33 17.10
N PHE A 44 -0.61 -2.32 17.45
CA PHE A 44 -1.06 -3.59 17.99
C PHE A 44 0.02 -4.33 18.77
N ASN A 45 -0.38 -5.34 19.53
CA ASN A 45 0.55 -6.24 20.22
C ASN A 45 0.95 -7.39 19.30
N ALA A 46 2.23 -7.72 19.27
CA ALA A 46 2.76 -8.82 18.47
C ALA A 46 3.82 -9.63 19.22
N GLU A 47 4.06 -10.83 18.72
CA GLU A 47 5.21 -11.64 19.11
C GLU A 47 6.15 -11.76 17.91
N LEU A 48 7.40 -11.31 18.07
CA LEU A 48 8.43 -11.35 17.03
C LEU A 48 9.53 -12.33 17.39
N PRO A 49 10.03 -13.11 16.42
CA PRO A 49 11.25 -13.89 16.63
C PRO A 49 12.44 -12.97 16.93
N ARG A 50 13.17 -13.25 17.99
CA ARG A 50 14.47 -12.59 18.22
C ARG A 50 15.45 -13.06 17.17
N SER A 51 16.17 -12.13 16.57
CA SER A 51 17.30 -12.38 15.71
C SER A 51 18.57 -11.78 16.29
N GLU A 52 19.71 -12.27 15.84
CA GLU A 52 21.00 -11.67 16.16
C GLU A 52 21.41 -10.73 15.02
N ARG A 53 21.78 -9.51 15.38
CA ARG A 53 22.35 -8.53 14.49
C ARG A 53 23.84 -8.39 14.76
N ARG A 54 24.64 -8.51 13.70
CA ARG A 54 26.07 -8.20 13.78
C ARG A 54 26.31 -6.73 13.41
N GLU A 55 26.97 -6.00 14.30
CA GLU A 55 27.43 -4.63 14.09
C GLU A 55 28.93 -4.59 14.33
N GLY A 56 29.71 -4.76 13.26
CA GLY A 56 31.15 -5.02 13.36
C GLY A 56 31.44 -6.32 14.13
N THR A 57 32.12 -6.22 15.28
CA THR A 57 32.43 -7.34 16.17
C THR A 57 31.38 -7.58 17.25
N ARG A 58 30.38 -6.72 17.37
CA ARG A 58 29.33 -6.82 18.40
C ARG A 58 28.10 -7.56 17.87
N ILE A 59 27.53 -8.42 18.70
CA ILE A 59 26.25 -9.07 18.48
C ILE A 59 25.22 -8.36 19.35
N ARG A 60 24.13 -7.87 18.72
CA ARG A 60 22.99 -7.25 19.40
C ARG A 60 21.73 -8.04 19.11
N ALA A 61 20.76 -7.97 20.00
CA ALA A 61 19.40 -8.44 19.72
C ALA A 61 18.79 -7.57 18.62
N GLY A 62 18.06 -8.21 17.69
CA GLY A 62 17.39 -7.53 16.59
C GLY A 62 16.10 -8.24 16.19
N VAL A 63 15.45 -7.67 15.21
CA VAL A 63 14.29 -8.26 14.53
C VAL A 63 14.54 -8.24 13.01
N LYS A 64 13.94 -9.17 12.28
CA LYS A 64 14.03 -9.17 10.82
C LYS A 64 12.89 -8.35 10.23
N ALA A 65 13.20 -7.50 9.26
CA ALA A 65 12.20 -6.73 8.51
C ALA A 65 11.06 -7.61 7.95
N GLN A 66 11.39 -8.81 7.49
CA GLN A 66 10.42 -9.76 6.97
C GLN A 66 9.41 -10.21 8.05
N ASP A 67 9.86 -10.46 9.28
CA ASP A 67 8.97 -10.89 10.37
C ASP A 67 8.04 -9.74 10.79
N VAL A 68 8.57 -8.51 10.82
CA VAL A 68 7.77 -7.30 11.06
C VAL A 68 6.71 -7.12 9.98
N ASN A 69 7.07 -7.23 8.69
CA ASN A 69 6.14 -7.10 7.58
C ASN A 69 5.01 -8.15 7.64
N VAL A 70 5.32 -9.39 8.04
CA VAL A 70 4.29 -10.44 8.16
C VAL A 70 3.24 -10.06 9.19
N VAL A 71 3.64 -9.65 10.40
CA VAL A 71 2.67 -9.33 11.45
C VAL A 71 1.90 -8.05 11.16
N LEU A 72 2.53 -7.06 10.53
CA LEU A 72 1.85 -5.83 10.07
C LEU A 72 0.75 -6.16 9.04
N ARG A 73 1.09 -6.90 7.99
CA ARG A 73 0.12 -7.30 6.95
C ARG A 73 -1.04 -8.11 7.52
N GLN A 74 -0.76 -9.00 8.46
CA GLN A 74 -1.82 -9.76 9.15
C GLN A 74 -2.77 -8.83 9.91
N ASN A 75 -2.24 -7.87 10.69
CA ASN A 75 -3.09 -6.94 11.42
C ASN A 75 -3.85 -5.98 10.49
N MET A 76 -3.20 -5.48 9.44
CA MET A 76 -3.86 -4.66 8.42
C MET A 76 -5.02 -5.43 7.75
N SER A 77 -4.85 -6.73 7.46
CA SER A 77 -5.93 -7.58 6.94
C SER A 77 -7.09 -7.74 7.93
N LEU A 78 -6.81 -7.80 9.24
CA LEU A 78 -7.86 -7.87 10.26
C LEU A 78 -8.67 -6.58 10.35
N VAL A 79 -8.02 -5.43 10.21
CA VAL A 79 -8.66 -4.11 10.33
C VAL A 79 -9.41 -3.70 9.06
N PHE A 80 -8.84 -3.95 7.88
CA PHE A 80 -9.41 -3.52 6.59
C PHE A 80 -10.23 -4.61 5.88
N GLY A 81 -10.08 -5.87 6.27
CA GLY A 81 -10.75 -7.00 5.62
C GLY A 81 -10.31 -7.14 4.15
N GLU A 82 -11.29 -7.30 3.26
CA GLU A 82 -11.07 -7.48 1.82
C GLU A 82 -10.69 -6.19 1.08
N ASP A 83 -10.86 -5.02 1.72
CA ASP A 83 -10.62 -3.74 1.07
C ASP A 83 -9.12 -3.38 0.98
N ILE A 84 -8.26 -4.07 1.75
CA ILE A 84 -6.81 -3.92 1.61
C ILE A 84 -6.24 -5.03 0.72
N LEU A 85 -5.46 -4.62 -0.25
CA LEU A 85 -4.76 -5.50 -1.17
C LEU A 85 -3.26 -5.40 -0.93
N PHE A 86 -2.53 -6.50 -1.11
CA PHE A 86 -1.07 -6.55 -0.96
C PHE A 86 -0.39 -6.90 -2.27
N GLU A 87 0.88 -6.44 -2.42
CA GLU A 87 1.67 -6.62 -3.64
C GLU A 87 0.90 -6.10 -4.87
N VAL A 88 0.52 -4.82 -4.81
CA VAL A 88 -0.38 -4.20 -5.78
C VAL A 88 0.41 -3.51 -6.88
N LYS A 89 0.06 -3.79 -8.13
CA LYS A 89 0.69 -3.22 -9.32
C LYS A 89 -0.36 -2.58 -10.23
N GLU A 90 -0.05 -1.38 -10.71
CA GLU A 90 -0.83 -0.77 -11.79
C GLU A 90 -0.49 -1.45 -13.12
N ARG A 91 -1.51 -1.83 -13.86
CA ARG A 91 -1.40 -2.42 -15.18
C ARG A 91 -2.48 -1.89 -16.12
N ASP A 92 -2.04 -1.21 -17.16
CA ASP A 92 -2.93 -0.74 -18.24
C ASP A 92 -4.21 -0.02 -17.74
N GLY A 93 -4.10 0.72 -16.62
CA GLY A 93 -5.16 1.54 -16.04
C GLY A 93 -6.02 0.85 -14.97
N TYR A 94 -5.71 -0.39 -14.59
CA TYR A 94 -6.33 -1.09 -13.46
C TYR A 94 -5.28 -1.63 -12.49
N TRP A 95 -5.71 -2.08 -11.30
CA TRP A 95 -4.84 -2.60 -10.25
C TRP A 95 -4.90 -4.13 -10.20
N GLU A 96 -3.74 -4.79 -10.33
CA GLU A 96 -3.52 -6.19 -10.02
C GLU A 96 -2.86 -6.34 -8.66
N TRP A 97 -3.04 -7.47 -7.97
CA TRP A 97 -2.41 -7.78 -6.68
C TRP A 97 -1.96 -9.22 -6.57
N GLY A 98 -1.19 -9.54 -5.51
CA GLY A 98 -0.62 -10.86 -5.29
C GLY A 98 0.60 -11.19 -6.17
N GLN A 99 1.11 -10.23 -6.93
CA GLN A 99 2.30 -10.39 -7.78
C GLN A 99 3.54 -9.95 -7.00
N LYS A 100 4.31 -10.87 -6.47
CA LYS A 100 5.45 -10.65 -5.55
C LYS A 100 6.62 -9.81 -6.06
N LYS A 101 6.55 -9.16 -7.21
CA LYS A 101 7.65 -8.35 -7.74
C LYS A 101 7.13 -7.07 -8.37
N GLU A 102 7.73 -5.96 -7.99
CA GLU A 102 7.52 -4.62 -8.56
C GLU A 102 6.19 -3.91 -8.20
N GLY A 103 5.43 -4.42 -7.22
CA GLY A 103 4.19 -3.80 -6.72
C GLY A 103 4.42 -2.87 -5.53
N PHE A 104 3.38 -2.16 -5.14
CA PHE A 104 3.28 -1.49 -3.85
C PHE A 104 2.99 -2.52 -2.76
N ASP A 105 3.50 -2.30 -1.56
CA ASP A 105 3.31 -3.25 -0.47
C ASP A 105 1.84 -3.47 -0.14
N PHE A 106 1.04 -2.39 -0.18
CA PHE A 106 -0.41 -2.48 -0.03
C PHE A 106 -1.15 -1.38 -0.81
N ALA A 107 -2.44 -1.58 -0.99
CA ALA A 107 -3.35 -0.53 -1.46
C ALA A 107 -4.75 -0.71 -0.87
N VAL A 108 -5.46 0.41 -0.71
CA VAL A 108 -6.90 0.43 -0.46
C VAL A 108 -7.57 1.09 -1.67
N ILE A 109 -8.43 0.34 -2.37
CA ILE A 109 -9.01 0.74 -3.65
C ILE A 109 -10.53 0.52 -3.66
N ASP A 110 -11.22 1.24 -4.54
CA ASP A 110 -12.61 0.93 -4.88
C ASP A 110 -12.64 -0.25 -5.87
N HIS A 111 -13.10 -1.40 -5.41
CA HIS A 111 -13.12 -2.64 -6.18
C HIS A 111 -14.03 -2.58 -7.41
N LEU A 112 -15.19 -1.90 -7.32
CA LEU A 112 -16.08 -1.78 -8.46
C LEU A 112 -15.48 -0.89 -9.55
N ASN A 113 -14.86 0.23 -9.15
CA ASN A 113 -14.13 1.10 -10.06
C ASN A 113 -13.00 0.32 -10.75
N ASN A 114 -12.20 -0.42 -10.00
CA ASN A 114 -11.10 -1.21 -10.54
C ASN A 114 -11.59 -2.33 -11.47
N LEU A 115 -12.69 -3.01 -11.13
CA LEU A 115 -13.31 -4.03 -11.96
C LEU A 115 -13.81 -3.47 -13.31
N MET A 116 -14.40 -2.27 -13.30
CA MET A 116 -14.83 -1.59 -14.54
C MET A 116 -13.63 -1.17 -15.40
N ARG A 117 -12.55 -0.73 -14.80
CA ARG A 117 -11.29 -0.44 -15.50
C ARG A 117 -10.71 -1.71 -16.15
N LEU A 118 -10.65 -2.80 -15.40
CA LEU A 118 -10.24 -4.11 -15.93
C LEU A 118 -11.14 -4.54 -17.10
N ARG A 119 -12.47 -4.43 -16.96
CA ARG A 119 -13.41 -4.75 -18.04
C ARG A 119 -13.14 -3.93 -19.29
N ASN A 120 -12.95 -2.63 -19.17
CA ASN A 120 -12.66 -1.76 -20.31
C ASN A 120 -11.31 -2.09 -20.95
N THR A 121 -10.31 -2.45 -20.16
CA THR A 121 -9.01 -2.90 -20.65
C THR A 121 -9.12 -4.24 -21.40
N CYS A 122 -10.00 -5.13 -20.97
CA CYS A 122 -10.20 -6.44 -21.61
C CYS A 122 -11.11 -6.39 -22.84
N PHE A 123 -12.15 -5.57 -22.83
CA PHE A 123 -13.23 -5.59 -23.82
C PHE A 123 -13.66 -4.22 -24.34
N GLY A 124 -13.03 -3.14 -23.92
CA GLY A 124 -13.37 -1.78 -24.32
C GLY A 124 -12.83 -1.40 -25.71
N SER A 125 -12.88 -0.12 -26.01
CA SER A 125 -12.48 0.47 -27.30
C SER A 125 -11.00 0.27 -27.62
N LYS A 126 -10.16 0.08 -26.60
CA LYS A 126 -8.71 -0.18 -26.69
C LYS A 126 -8.33 -1.48 -25.99
N GLN A 127 -9.04 -2.54 -26.32
CA GLN A 127 -8.85 -3.84 -25.68
C GLN A 127 -7.45 -4.44 -25.89
N LEU A 128 -6.95 -5.14 -24.87
CA LEU A 128 -5.73 -5.95 -24.98
C LEU A 128 -5.98 -7.18 -25.87
N TYR A 129 -4.94 -7.61 -26.59
CA TYR A 129 -5.00 -8.78 -27.48
C TYR A 129 -5.48 -10.08 -26.77
N ASN A 130 -5.16 -10.24 -25.47
CA ASN A 130 -5.55 -11.38 -24.65
C ASN A 130 -6.49 -11.00 -23.52
N GLY A 131 -7.32 -9.98 -23.71
CA GLY A 131 -8.22 -9.43 -22.69
C GLY A 131 -9.19 -10.46 -22.12
N ASP A 132 -9.74 -11.33 -22.97
CA ASP A 132 -10.60 -12.44 -22.58
C ASP A 132 -9.94 -13.37 -21.55
N LYS A 133 -8.69 -13.77 -21.79
CA LYS A 133 -7.93 -14.65 -20.87
C LYS A 133 -7.60 -13.96 -19.55
N ILE A 134 -7.27 -12.66 -19.60
CA ILE A 134 -6.99 -11.86 -18.40
C ILE A 134 -8.27 -11.78 -17.55
N TRP A 135 -9.40 -11.49 -18.19
CA TRP A 135 -10.70 -11.41 -17.52
C TRP A 135 -11.08 -12.73 -16.85
N GLU A 136 -11.08 -13.83 -17.62
CA GLU A 136 -11.41 -15.16 -17.09
C GLU A 136 -10.49 -15.57 -15.92
N LYS A 137 -9.18 -15.35 -16.09
CA LYS A 137 -8.21 -15.63 -15.02
C LYS A 137 -8.50 -14.80 -13.78
N THR A 138 -8.73 -13.49 -13.92
CA THR A 138 -8.99 -12.61 -12.77
C THR A 138 -10.26 -13.02 -12.03
N LEU A 139 -11.33 -13.37 -12.74
CA LEU A 139 -12.56 -13.84 -12.11
C LEU A 139 -12.41 -15.25 -11.49
N THR A 140 -11.58 -16.11 -12.07
CA THR A 140 -11.30 -17.44 -11.50
C THR A 140 -10.54 -17.31 -10.18
N ASP A 141 -9.56 -16.44 -10.14
CA ASP A 141 -8.68 -16.27 -8.98
C ASP A 141 -9.29 -15.38 -7.88
N ASN A 142 -10.40 -14.67 -8.17
CA ASN A 142 -10.95 -13.67 -7.27
C ASN A 142 -12.48 -13.79 -7.08
N GLU A 143 -12.88 -14.29 -5.90
CA GLU A 143 -14.29 -14.48 -5.55
C GLU A 143 -15.05 -13.16 -5.40
N LEU A 144 -14.41 -12.13 -4.83
CA LEU A 144 -15.00 -10.80 -4.70
C LEU A 144 -15.39 -10.26 -6.08
N TYR A 145 -14.52 -10.38 -7.08
CA TYR A 145 -14.80 -9.88 -8.42
C TYR A 145 -15.88 -10.68 -9.12
N ARG A 146 -15.94 -12.01 -8.92
CA ARG A 146 -17.09 -12.82 -9.39
C ARG A 146 -18.40 -12.31 -8.81
N SER A 147 -18.43 -12.08 -7.50
CA SER A 147 -19.61 -11.56 -6.82
C SER A 147 -20.01 -10.17 -7.33
N LEU A 148 -19.04 -9.27 -7.53
CA LEU A 148 -19.28 -7.94 -8.07
C LEU A 148 -19.83 -7.98 -9.51
N VAL A 149 -19.33 -8.87 -10.37
CA VAL A 149 -19.85 -9.09 -11.72
C VAL A 149 -21.31 -9.53 -11.65
N GLN A 150 -21.63 -10.53 -10.81
CA GLN A 150 -23.01 -11.01 -10.65
C GLN A 150 -23.97 -9.93 -10.15
N LYS A 151 -23.55 -9.10 -9.21
CA LYS A 151 -24.36 -8.00 -8.68
C LYS A 151 -24.54 -6.83 -9.67
N ASN A 152 -23.67 -6.71 -10.65
CA ASN A 152 -23.64 -5.59 -11.61
C ASN A 152 -23.73 -6.06 -13.08
N LEU A 153 -24.44 -7.18 -13.35
CA LEU A 153 -24.53 -7.78 -14.69
C LEU A 153 -24.90 -6.77 -15.77
N GLY A 154 -25.96 -5.97 -15.57
CA GLY A 154 -26.39 -4.97 -16.54
C GLY A 154 -25.40 -3.86 -16.85
N ARG A 155 -24.43 -3.60 -15.95
CA ARG A 155 -23.39 -2.59 -16.16
C ARG A 155 -22.09 -3.17 -16.72
N ILE A 156 -21.83 -4.44 -16.50
CA ILE A 156 -20.54 -5.07 -16.80
C ILE A 156 -20.65 -6.01 -18.00
N VAL A 157 -21.67 -6.86 -18.02
CA VAL A 157 -21.82 -7.96 -19.00
C VAL A 157 -22.61 -7.53 -20.23
N ASP A 158 -23.63 -6.68 -20.06
CA ASP A 158 -24.49 -6.24 -21.18
C ASP A 158 -23.80 -5.25 -22.13
N LEU A 159 -22.59 -4.80 -21.80
CA LEU A 159 -21.79 -3.94 -22.67
C LEU A 159 -21.20 -4.75 -23.82
N LYS A 160 -21.34 -4.24 -25.04
CA LYS A 160 -20.74 -4.87 -26.21
C LYS A 160 -19.22 -4.79 -26.18
N VAL A 161 -18.56 -5.77 -26.79
CA VAL A 161 -17.13 -5.73 -27.06
C VAL A 161 -16.83 -4.53 -27.97
N GLY A 162 -15.80 -3.76 -27.63
CA GLY A 162 -15.45 -2.52 -28.31
C GLY A 162 -16.09 -1.26 -27.71
N GLU A 163 -16.95 -1.39 -26.70
CA GLU A 163 -17.56 -0.28 -25.99
C GLU A 163 -16.99 -0.15 -24.57
N ASP A 164 -16.63 1.07 -24.18
CA ASP A 164 -16.18 1.35 -22.82
C ASP A 164 -17.39 1.53 -21.90
N GLY A 165 -17.40 0.79 -20.81
CA GLY A 165 -18.33 1.00 -19.72
C GLY A 165 -18.00 2.26 -18.93
N ALA A 166 -19.03 2.93 -18.43
CA ALA A 166 -18.84 4.06 -17.54
C ALA A 166 -18.15 3.59 -16.25
N ILE A 167 -16.98 4.13 -15.98
CA ILE A 167 -16.25 3.87 -14.74
C ILE A 167 -16.97 4.63 -13.62
N PRO A 168 -17.47 3.95 -12.58
CA PRO A 168 -18.08 4.65 -11.44
C PRO A 168 -17.09 5.65 -10.85
N HIS A 169 -17.58 6.79 -10.39
CA HIS A 169 -16.72 7.65 -9.56
C HIS A 169 -16.36 6.86 -8.30
N PRO A 170 -15.07 6.71 -7.98
CA PRO A 170 -14.69 6.05 -6.74
C PRO A 170 -15.20 6.86 -5.57
N HIS A 171 -15.70 6.21 -4.53
CA HIS A 171 -16.07 6.88 -3.28
C HIS A 171 -14.85 7.59 -2.69
N ASN A 172 -13.68 6.96 -2.82
CA ASN A 172 -12.39 7.54 -2.47
C ASN A 172 -11.38 7.23 -3.58
N LEU A 173 -10.43 8.15 -3.77
CA LEU A 173 -9.28 7.86 -4.62
C LEU A 173 -8.43 6.75 -4.00
N PRO A 174 -7.76 5.91 -4.81
CA PRO A 174 -6.88 4.86 -4.30
C PRO A 174 -5.81 5.42 -3.35
N VAL A 175 -5.63 4.76 -2.22
CA VAL A 175 -4.49 4.97 -1.34
C VAL A 175 -3.50 3.83 -1.59
N LEU A 176 -2.28 4.18 -1.95
CA LEU A 176 -1.19 3.21 -2.05
C LEU A 176 -0.31 3.26 -0.82
N GLY A 177 0.35 2.16 -0.50
CA GLY A 177 1.22 2.10 0.65
C GLY A 177 2.53 1.37 0.40
N GLU A 178 3.58 1.86 1.06
CA GLU A 178 4.90 1.26 1.15
C GLU A 178 5.26 1.05 2.61
N ILE A 179 5.78 -0.13 2.93
CA ILE A 179 6.32 -0.47 4.25
C ILE A 179 7.82 -0.69 4.06
N GLN A 180 8.59 0.37 4.24
CA GLN A 180 10.00 0.37 3.90
C GLN A 180 10.89 0.10 5.12
N PHE A 181 11.24 -1.14 5.31
CA PHE A 181 12.23 -1.59 6.29
C PHE A 181 13.50 -2.12 5.61
N GLY A 182 13.65 -1.87 4.33
CA GLY A 182 14.73 -2.38 3.50
C GLY A 182 15.86 -1.36 3.27
N ASN A 183 16.73 -1.70 2.32
CA ASN A 183 17.95 -0.98 2.02
C ASN A 183 17.69 0.46 1.57
N HIS A 184 18.42 1.40 2.15
CA HIS A 184 18.47 2.83 1.83
C HIS A 184 18.66 3.15 0.32
N ALA A 185 19.36 2.30 -0.43
CA ALA A 185 19.57 2.50 -1.86
C ALA A 185 18.26 2.39 -2.68
N LEU A 186 17.21 1.75 -2.17
CA LEU A 186 15.96 1.54 -2.89
C LEU A 186 15.00 2.72 -2.85
N ARG A 187 15.17 3.68 -1.92
CA ARG A 187 14.28 4.84 -1.76
C ARG A 187 14.03 5.63 -3.05
N GLY A 188 15.07 5.84 -3.87
CA GLY A 188 14.93 6.53 -5.15
C GLY A 188 14.10 5.75 -6.16
N VAL A 189 14.26 4.41 -6.19
CA VAL A 189 13.47 3.52 -7.06
C VAL A 189 12.00 3.56 -6.65
N ASP A 190 11.72 3.51 -5.35
CA ASP A 190 10.36 3.61 -4.80
C ASP A 190 9.73 4.94 -5.20
N MET A 191 10.43 6.07 -5.04
CA MET A 191 9.91 7.37 -5.43
C MET A 191 9.59 7.47 -6.92
N PHE A 192 10.45 6.97 -7.80
CA PHE A 192 10.13 6.95 -9.24
C PHE A 192 8.88 6.11 -9.53
N ARG A 193 8.71 4.99 -8.86
CA ARG A 193 7.51 4.14 -8.99
C ARG A 193 6.26 4.89 -8.52
N LEU A 194 6.33 5.55 -7.36
CA LEU A 194 5.24 6.36 -6.80
C LEU A 194 4.85 7.52 -7.73
N MET A 195 5.83 8.27 -8.22
CA MET A 195 5.61 9.37 -9.17
C MET A 195 4.96 8.87 -10.47
N ARG A 196 5.43 7.74 -11.01
CA ARG A 196 4.83 7.13 -12.20
C ARG A 196 3.38 6.76 -11.96
N ALA A 197 3.10 6.04 -10.88
CA ALA A 197 1.75 5.61 -10.54
C ALA A 197 0.81 6.80 -10.32
N HIS A 198 1.26 7.86 -9.66
CA HIS A 198 0.49 9.09 -9.49
C HIS A 198 0.12 9.75 -10.82
N ARG A 199 1.05 9.77 -11.79
CA ARG A 199 0.79 10.35 -13.12
C ARG A 199 -0.15 9.52 -13.98
N THR A 200 -0.16 8.20 -13.83
CA THR A 200 -0.91 7.27 -14.69
C THR A 200 -2.26 6.87 -14.11
N SER A 201 -2.45 6.88 -12.80
CA SER A 201 -3.54 6.14 -12.16
C SER A 201 -4.42 6.94 -11.20
N GLN A 202 -4.31 8.24 -11.17
CA GLN A 202 -5.14 9.11 -10.29
C GLN A 202 -5.13 8.65 -8.82
N ILE A 203 -3.96 8.46 -8.24
CA ILE A 203 -3.80 8.11 -6.84
C ILE A 203 -4.16 9.33 -5.97
N GLY A 204 -4.92 9.10 -4.92
CA GLY A 204 -5.27 10.15 -3.97
C GLY A 204 -4.16 10.44 -2.98
N LEU A 205 -3.57 9.39 -2.41
CA LEU A 205 -2.59 9.48 -1.34
C LEU A 205 -1.61 8.31 -1.38
N ILE A 206 -0.40 8.55 -0.92
CA ILE A 206 0.58 7.52 -0.60
C ILE A 206 0.81 7.51 0.91
N ALA A 207 0.58 6.37 1.55
CA ALA A 207 0.97 6.11 2.93
C ALA A 207 2.33 5.41 2.93
N TYR A 208 3.37 6.07 3.43
CA TYR A 208 4.72 5.54 3.48
C TYR A 208 5.11 5.27 4.94
N VAL A 209 5.28 4.00 5.30
CA VAL A 209 5.62 3.57 6.66
C VAL A 209 7.10 3.28 6.74
N ALA A 210 7.80 3.99 7.61
CA ALA A 210 9.23 3.82 7.85
C ALA A 210 9.51 3.60 9.34
N PRO A 211 10.59 2.90 9.72
CA PRO A 211 10.93 2.66 11.11
C PRO A 211 11.47 3.91 11.76
N THR A 212 11.23 4.02 13.07
CA THR A 212 11.78 5.04 13.94
C THR A 212 12.07 4.43 15.33
N GLY A 213 12.80 5.13 16.18
CA GLY A 213 13.02 4.75 17.58
C GLY A 213 13.62 3.35 17.77
N ASN A 214 13.03 2.57 18.66
CA ASN A 214 13.50 1.21 18.96
C ASN A 214 13.41 0.27 17.74
N LEU A 215 12.37 0.41 16.91
CA LEU A 215 12.25 -0.43 15.71
C LEU A 215 13.44 -0.19 14.77
N GLU A 216 13.82 1.07 14.54
CA GLU A 216 15.00 1.43 13.75
C GLU A 216 16.28 0.81 14.34
N GLU A 217 16.46 0.91 15.66
CA GLU A 217 17.65 0.36 16.34
C GLU A 217 17.74 -1.15 16.27
N HIS A 218 16.63 -1.87 16.16
CA HIS A 218 16.58 -3.33 16.13
C HIS A 218 16.58 -3.93 14.71
N LEU A 219 16.32 -3.13 13.69
CA LEU A 219 16.46 -3.54 12.29
C LEU A 219 17.93 -3.50 11.82
N SER A 220 18.23 -4.03 10.64
CA SER A 220 19.60 -4.01 10.09
C SER A 220 20.08 -2.59 9.80
N SER A 221 21.41 -2.36 9.84
CA SER A 221 22.01 -1.08 9.44
C SER A 221 21.80 -0.78 7.95
N GLY A 222 21.71 0.50 7.60
CA GLY A 222 21.54 0.94 6.21
C GLY A 222 20.12 0.81 5.66
N ILE A 223 19.12 0.78 6.56
CA ILE A 223 17.71 0.85 6.21
C ILE A 223 17.26 2.30 5.96
N VAL A 224 16.12 2.47 5.32
CA VAL A 224 15.43 3.76 5.24
C VAL A 224 14.69 4.00 6.54
N THR A 225 15.06 5.03 7.28
CA THR A 225 14.37 5.45 8.50
C THR A 225 13.39 6.58 8.22
N PHE A 226 12.53 6.88 9.20
CA PHE A 226 11.60 8.00 9.09
C PHE A 226 12.34 9.34 8.81
N ASP A 227 13.39 9.65 9.56
CA ASP A 227 14.13 10.90 9.39
C ASP A 227 14.84 10.97 8.03
N VAL A 228 15.48 9.88 7.61
CA VAL A 228 16.12 9.79 6.29
C VAL A 228 15.13 10.00 5.16
N MET A 229 13.91 9.45 5.29
CA MET A 229 12.88 9.64 4.27
C MET A 229 12.29 11.04 4.29
N LYS A 230 12.09 11.61 5.47
CA LYS A 230 11.63 12.99 5.65
C LYS A 230 12.58 13.98 5.01
N ASP A 231 13.89 13.87 5.31
CA ASP A 231 14.92 14.72 4.72
C ASP A 231 14.93 14.58 3.19
N PHE A 232 14.84 13.35 2.69
CA PHE A 232 14.76 13.10 1.25
C PHE A 232 13.54 13.78 0.61
N LEU A 233 12.36 13.70 1.20
CA LEU A 233 11.16 14.36 0.69
C LEU A 233 11.27 15.88 0.73
N GLN A 234 11.97 16.44 1.73
CA GLN A 234 12.22 17.89 1.83
C GLN A 234 13.24 18.36 0.79
N ASP A 235 14.31 17.59 0.58
CA ASP A 235 15.35 17.91 -0.41
C ASP A 235 14.82 17.93 -1.86
N PHE A 236 13.84 17.05 -2.15
CA PHE A 236 13.22 16.89 -3.47
C PHE A 236 11.78 17.41 -3.53
N ASP A 237 11.43 18.40 -2.71
CA ASP A 237 10.06 18.93 -2.58
C ASP A 237 9.49 19.44 -3.92
N LYS A 238 10.31 19.97 -4.81
CA LYS A 238 9.89 20.48 -6.12
C LYS A 238 9.74 19.39 -7.17
N GLU A 239 10.51 18.33 -7.06
CA GLU A 239 10.55 17.21 -8.00
C GLU A 239 9.48 16.17 -7.69
N ILE A 240 9.22 15.94 -6.40
CA ILE A 240 8.24 14.98 -5.92
C ILE A 240 6.93 15.72 -5.61
N ASN A 241 6.03 15.78 -6.59
CA ASN A 241 4.73 16.45 -6.47
C ASN A 241 3.58 15.46 -6.14
N VAL A 242 3.86 14.48 -5.34
CA VAL A 242 2.89 13.42 -4.96
C VAL A 242 2.46 13.63 -3.51
N PRO A 243 1.16 13.56 -3.18
CA PRO A 243 0.70 13.59 -1.81
C PRO A 243 1.19 12.37 -1.03
N ILE A 244 2.13 12.56 -0.11
CA ILE A 244 2.70 11.48 0.71
C ILE A 244 2.46 11.76 2.18
N TRP A 245 1.86 10.81 2.88
CA TRP A 245 1.80 10.76 4.33
C TRP A 245 2.87 9.77 4.81
N LEU A 246 3.98 10.32 5.32
CA LEU A 246 5.05 9.56 5.92
C LEU A 246 4.73 9.30 7.39
N ILE A 247 4.80 8.04 7.80
CA ILE A 247 4.43 7.53 9.11
C ILE A 247 5.64 6.84 9.73
N GLY A 248 6.05 7.31 10.91
CA GLY A 248 7.07 6.64 11.70
C GLY A 248 6.48 5.56 12.57
N LEU A 249 6.89 4.33 12.35
CA LEU A 249 6.50 3.16 13.15
C LEU A 249 7.61 2.80 14.13
N ASP A 250 7.24 2.66 15.39
CA ASP A 250 8.12 2.20 16.47
C ASP A 250 7.56 0.96 17.15
N PHE A 251 8.28 0.38 18.07
CA PHE A 251 7.73 -0.57 19.02
C PHE A 251 8.28 -0.37 20.43
N VAL A 252 7.50 -0.73 21.42
CA VAL A 252 7.90 -0.80 22.83
C VAL A 252 7.86 -2.25 23.31
N ALA A 253 8.77 -2.62 24.19
CA ALA A 253 8.72 -3.93 24.85
C ALA A 253 7.46 -4.01 25.71
N SER A 254 6.70 -5.10 25.59
CA SER A 254 5.50 -5.37 26.36
C SER A 254 5.81 -6.15 27.62
#